data_0084adaf0421ecb850e116391c30eb0f
#
_entry.id   0084adaf0421ecb850e116391c30eb0f
#
_cell.length_a   1.000
_cell.length_b   1.000
_cell.length_c   1.000
_cell.angle_alpha   90.00
_cell.angle_beta   90.00
_cell.angle_gamma   90.00
#
_symmetry.space_group_name_H-M   'P 1'
#
loop_
_entity.id
_entity.type
_entity.pdbx_description
1 polymer ?
#
loop_
_entity_poly.entity_id
_entity_poly.type
_entity_poly.pdbx_seq_one_letter_code
_entity_poly.pdbx_strand_id
1 'polypeptide(L)'
;MSQTELARRAAVAQSVISAYEADRREPGLGMLTKLIEAAGHELVVDVRPSTTLRRGVPDSRLGRRLRRRRRAVIDAAARRGGHHVRIFGSVARGEDADNSDIDLLVDFDSGVGLVDLVGLGRELTELLGADVDVVPGDALKPGLRDRVLAEAIPL
;
A
#
# COMPACT_ATOMS: atom_id res chain seq x y z
N MET A 1 2.19 27.49 -15.71
CA MET A 1 0.90 27.60 -16.44
C MET A 1 -0.19 27.81 -15.40
N SER A 2 -1.19 28.68 -15.65
CA SER A 2 -2.31 28.90 -14.73
C SER A 2 -3.41 27.86 -14.96
N GLN A 3 -4.29 27.63 -13.95
CA GLN A 3 -5.48 26.77 -14.08
C GLN A 3 -6.36 27.18 -15.27
N THR A 4 -6.54 28.49 -15.47
CA THR A 4 -7.34 29.02 -16.58
C THR A 4 -6.73 28.72 -17.95
N GLU A 5 -5.42 28.83 -18.08
CA GLU A 5 -4.71 28.51 -19.31
C GLU A 5 -4.74 27.00 -19.60
N LEU A 6 -4.57 26.16 -18.60
CA LEU A 6 -4.68 24.71 -18.71
C LEU A 6 -6.10 24.30 -19.10
N ALA A 7 -7.12 24.86 -18.46
CA ALA A 7 -8.52 24.60 -18.75
C ALA A 7 -8.87 24.96 -20.21
N ARG A 8 -8.39 26.12 -20.69
CA ARG A 8 -8.58 26.55 -22.08
C ARG A 8 -7.93 25.57 -23.06
N ARG A 9 -6.68 25.16 -22.82
CA ARG A 9 -5.96 24.23 -23.69
C ARG A 9 -6.58 22.83 -23.72
N ALA A 10 -7.01 22.35 -22.56
CA ALA A 10 -7.66 21.05 -22.43
C ALA A 10 -9.15 21.06 -22.83
N ALA A 11 -9.72 22.20 -23.22
CA ALA A 11 -11.14 22.38 -23.54
C ALA A 11 -12.08 21.86 -22.43
N VAL A 12 -11.78 22.23 -21.17
CA VAL A 12 -12.57 21.92 -19.97
C VAL A 12 -12.87 23.19 -19.17
N ALA A 13 -13.87 23.14 -18.28
CA ALA A 13 -14.13 24.26 -17.39
C ALA A 13 -13.03 24.40 -16.34
N GLN A 14 -12.65 25.63 -15.98
CA GLN A 14 -11.63 25.90 -14.93
C GLN A 14 -12.03 25.29 -13.58
N SER A 15 -13.33 25.24 -13.27
CA SER A 15 -13.86 24.63 -12.06
C SER A 15 -13.54 23.12 -11.95
N VAL A 16 -13.40 22.43 -13.09
CA VAL A 16 -12.99 21.01 -13.15
C VAL A 16 -11.54 20.87 -12.72
N ILE A 17 -10.64 21.73 -13.22
CA ILE A 17 -9.23 21.76 -12.81
C ILE A 17 -9.13 22.04 -11.31
N SER A 18 -9.83 23.07 -10.82
CA SER A 18 -9.87 23.43 -9.41
C SER A 18 -10.37 22.29 -8.51
N ALA A 19 -11.33 21.48 -8.99
CA ALA A 19 -11.82 20.34 -8.23
C ALA A 19 -10.78 19.21 -8.13
N TYR A 20 -9.99 18.97 -9.17
CA TYR A 20 -8.91 18.00 -9.18
C TYR A 20 -7.74 18.44 -8.29
N GLU A 21 -7.29 19.69 -8.38
CA GLU A 21 -6.21 20.23 -7.55
C GLU A 21 -6.58 20.33 -6.07
N ALA A 22 -7.86 20.47 -5.76
CA ALA A 22 -8.38 20.49 -4.39
C ALA A 22 -8.74 19.09 -3.85
N ASP A 23 -8.36 18.02 -4.57
CA ASP A 23 -8.59 16.61 -4.21
C ASP A 23 -10.08 16.25 -3.98
N ARG A 24 -10.99 17.07 -4.52
CA ARG A 24 -12.44 16.85 -4.43
C ARG A 24 -12.97 15.87 -5.48
N ARG A 25 -12.17 15.58 -6.49
CA ARG A 25 -12.50 14.65 -7.57
C ARG A 25 -11.23 14.14 -8.22
N GLU A 26 -11.19 12.85 -8.58
CA GLU A 26 -10.09 12.26 -9.34
C GLU A 26 -10.39 12.27 -10.85
N PRO A 27 -9.42 12.69 -11.69
CA PRO A 27 -9.56 12.56 -13.14
C PRO A 27 -9.46 11.10 -13.57
N GLY A 28 -10.37 10.61 -14.38
CA GLY A 28 -10.17 9.35 -15.08
C GLY A 28 -9.01 9.44 -16.08
N LEU A 29 -8.43 8.28 -16.47
CA LEU A 29 -7.22 8.19 -17.30
C LEU A 29 -7.31 9.07 -18.56
N GLY A 30 -8.43 9.04 -19.29
CA GLY A 30 -8.61 9.85 -20.49
C GLY A 30 -8.62 11.36 -20.23
N MET A 31 -9.12 11.81 -19.08
CA MET A 31 -9.06 13.20 -18.67
C MET A 31 -7.64 13.59 -18.24
N LEU A 32 -6.95 12.71 -17.52
CA LEU A 32 -5.56 12.91 -17.11
C LEU A 32 -4.64 13.06 -18.34
N THR A 33 -4.77 12.17 -19.34
CA THR A 33 -4.06 12.27 -20.63
C THR A 33 -4.27 13.64 -21.27
N LYS A 34 -5.52 14.06 -21.40
CA LYS A 34 -5.89 15.33 -21.98
C LYS A 34 -5.26 16.55 -21.27
N LEU A 35 -5.23 16.51 -19.95
CA LEU A 35 -4.63 17.58 -19.13
C LEU A 35 -3.11 17.62 -19.27
N ILE A 36 -2.47 16.47 -19.31
CA ILE A 36 -1.01 16.33 -19.46
C ILE A 36 -0.56 16.79 -20.85
N GLU A 37 -1.29 16.41 -21.91
CA GLU A 37 -1.04 16.88 -23.27
C GLU A 37 -1.25 18.39 -23.39
N ALA A 38 -2.32 18.94 -22.80
CA ALA A 38 -2.56 20.37 -22.76
C ALA A 38 -1.48 21.15 -22.00
N ALA A 39 -0.81 20.50 -21.05
CA ALA A 39 0.34 21.03 -20.33
C ALA A 39 1.66 20.94 -21.13
N GLY A 40 1.64 20.32 -22.32
CA GLY A 40 2.82 20.14 -23.17
C GLY A 40 3.67 18.93 -22.83
N HIS A 41 3.09 17.94 -22.15
CA HIS A 41 3.73 16.68 -21.77
C HIS A 41 3.01 15.48 -22.40
N GLU A 42 3.67 14.35 -22.44
CA GLU A 42 3.10 13.06 -22.85
C GLU A 42 2.87 12.18 -21.61
N LEU A 43 1.70 11.55 -21.53
CA LEU A 43 1.44 10.55 -20.48
C LEU A 43 1.87 9.17 -20.98
N VAL A 44 2.94 8.65 -20.42
CA VAL A 44 3.36 7.26 -20.63
C VAL A 44 2.87 6.41 -19.48
N VAL A 45 1.99 5.45 -19.77
CA VAL A 45 1.50 4.46 -18.79
C VAL A 45 2.21 3.14 -19.05
N ASP A 46 3.09 2.73 -18.16
CA ASP A 46 3.75 1.42 -18.22
C ASP A 46 2.96 0.42 -17.35
N VAL A 47 2.49 -0.65 -17.97
CA VAL A 47 1.80 -1.74 -17.29
C VAL A 47 2.74 -2.93 -17.19
N ARG A 48 3.23 -3.16 -15.99
CA ARG A 48 4.07 -4.33 -15.71
C ARG A 48 3.24 -5.47 -15.12
N PRO A 49 3.55 -6.73 -15.46
CA PRO A 49 2.95 -7.87 -14.78
C PRO A 49 3.20 -7.75 -13.28
N SER A 50 2.14 -7.59 -12.48
CA SER A 50 2.29 -7.62 -11.04
C SER A 50 2.54 -9.07 -10.61
N THR A 51 3.77 -9.38 -10.27
CA THR A 51 4.12 -10.63 -9.60
C THR A 51 3.41 -10.77 -8.24
N THR A 52 3.04 -9.66 -7.64
CA THR A 52 2.39 -9.57 -6.33
C THR A 52 0.92 -9.99 -6.37
N LEU A 53 0.18 -9.67 -7.44
CA LEU A 53 -1.24 -10.02 -7.56
C LEU A 53 -1.50 -11.51 -7.88
N ARG A 54 -0.48 -12.27 -8.27
CA ARG A 54 -0.60 -13.70 -8.55
C ARG A 54 -0.19 -14.61 -7.39
N ARG A 55 0.49 -14.07 -6.38
CA ARG A 55 0.86 -14.83 -5.19
C ARG A 55 -0.13 -14.49 -4.08
N GLY A 56 -1.13 -15.34 -3.90
CA GLY A 56 -1.86 -15.37 -2.63
C GLY A 56 -0.91 -15.79 -1.50
N VAL A 57 -1.30 -15.50 -0.27
CA VAL A 57 -0.56 -15.94 0.93
C VAL A 57 -0.23 -17.43 0.81
N PRO A 58 1.06 -17.84 0.90
CA PRO A 58 1.50 -19.22 0.70
C PRO A 58 0.80 -20.24 1.60
N ASP A 59 0.77 -21.50 1.19
CA ASP A 59 0.18 -22.58 1.97
C ASP A 59 1.16 -23.19 2.97
N SER A 60 1.89 -22.32 3.65
CA SER A 60 2.76 -22.64 4.77
C SER A 60 1.99 -22.61 6.10
N ARG A 61 2.64 -22.98 7.21
CA ARG A 61 2.01 -23.00 8.54
C ARG A 61 1.50 -21.62 8.95
N LEU A 62 2.35 -20.62 8.88
CA LEU A 62 2.00 -19.24 9.23
C LEU A 62 1.12 -18.58 8.17
N GLY A 63 1.35 -18.90 6.89
CA GLY A 63 0.50 -18.45 5.79
C GLY A 63 -0.95 -18.91 5.93
N ARG A 64 -1.21 -20.16 6.30
CA ARG A 64 -2.57 -20.66 6.59
C ARG A 64 -3.20 -19.94 7.78
N ARG A 65 -2.41 -19.64 8.83
CA ARG A 65 -2.88 -18.92 10.01
C ARG A 65 -3.27 -17.50 9.66
N LEU A 66 -2.46 -16.80 8.88
CA LEU A 66 -2.75 -15.46 8.34
C LEU A 66 -4.02 -15.45 7.50
N ARG A 67 -4.19 -16.39 6.56
CA ARG A 67 -5.41 -16.47 5.75
C ARG A 67 -6.68 -16.63 6.60
N ARG A 68 -6.64 -17.48 7.62
CA ARG A 68 -7.78 -17.69 8.54
C ARG A 68 -8.13 -16.45 9.36
N ARG A 69 -7.14 -15.65 9.71
CA ARG A 69 -7.28 -14.45 10.54
C ARG A 69 -7.19 -13.15 9.76
N ARG A 70 -7.14 -13.23 8.42
CA ARG A 70 -6.92 -12.09 7.52
C ARG A 70 -7.75 -10.87 7.89
N ARG A 71 -9.07 -11.03 8.05
CA ARG A 71 -9.95 -9.92 8.38
C ARG A 71 -9.62 -9.30 9.72
N ALA A 72 -9.39 -10.11 10.74
CA ALA A 72 -9.04 -9.62 12.07
C ALA A 72 -7.71 -8.86 12.09
N VAL A 73 -6.72 -9.28 11.29
CA VAL A 73 -5.43 -8.57 11.12
C VAL A 73 -5.65 -7.21 10.47
N ILE A 74 -6.41 -7.15 9.37
CA ILE A 74 -6.73 -5.90 8.68
C ILE A 74 -7.52 -4.95 9.60
N ASP A 75 -8.53 -5.45 10.31
CA ASP A 75 -9.34 -4.66 11.23
C ASP A 75 -8.50 -4.13 12.42
N ALA A 76 -7.55 -4.92 12.94
CA ALA A 76 -6.62 -4.48 13.98
C ALA A 76 -5.71 -3.34 13.50
N ALA A 77 -5.15 -3.44 12.29
CA ALA A 77 -4.36 -2.38 11.68
C ALA A 77 -5.19 -1.12 11.47
N ALA A 78 -6.40 -1.25 10.90
CA ALA A 78 -7.28 -0.13 10.60
C ALA A 78 -7.68 0.66 11.87
N ARG A 79 -7.92 0.00 13.01
CA ARG A 79 -8.21 0.67 14.28
C ARG A 79 -7.08 1.58 14.77
N ARG A 80 -5.88 1.41 14.26
CA ARG A 80 -4.66 2.18 14.59
C ARG A 80 -4.17 3.05 13.42
N GLY A 81 -5.06 3.35 12.45
CA GLY A 81 -4.70 4.15 11.27
C GLY A 81 -3.81 3.42 10.26
N GLY A 82 -3.72 2.10 10.33
CA GLY A 82 -2.96 1.28 9.39
C GLY A 82 -3.81 0.82 8.21
N HIS A 83 -3.24 0.84 7.01
CA HIS A 83 -3.86 0.41 5.77
C HIS A 83 -2.85 -0.31 4.86
N HIS A 84 -3.30 -0.88 3.74
CA HIS A 84 -2.46 -1.62 2.79
C HIS A 84 -1.55 -2.67 3.45
N VAL A 85 -2.11 -3.48 4.35
CA VAL A 85 -1.37 -4.53 5.06
C VAL A 85 -0.85 -5.56 4.05
N ARG A 86 0.46 -5.81 4.08
CA ARG A 86 1.17 -6.77 3.22
C ARG A 86 2.06 -7.66 4.07
N ILE A 87 2.24 -8.91 3.69
CA ILE A 87 3.25 -9.79 4.27
C ILE A 87 4.51 -9.75 3.42
N PHE A 88 5.68 -9.87 4.03
CA PHE A 88 6.96 -10.04 3.35
C PHE A 88 7.84 -11.06 4.08
N GLY A 89 9.09 -11.21 3.72
CA GLY A 89 10.01 -12.12 4.39
C GLY A 89 9.71 -13.60 4.15
N SER A 90 10.03 -14.45 5.13
CA SER A 90 9.97 -15.91 5.01
C SER A 90 8.54 -16.41 4.74
N VAL A 91 7.55 -15.84 5.38
CA VAL A 91 6.14 -16.22 5.20
C VAL A 91 5.65 -15.89 3.79
N ALA A 92 6.03 -14.75 3.23
CA ALA A 92 5.67 -14.37 1.86
C ALA A 92 6.32 -15.29 0.82
N ARG A 93 7.50 -15.82 1.11
CA ARG A 93 8.20 -16.78 0.25
C ARG A 93 7.72 -18.23 0.47
N GLY A 94 6.96 -18.50 1.54
CA GLY A 94 6.53 -19.86 1.90
C GLY A 94 7.66 -20.70 2.54
N GLU A 95 8.66 -20.03 3.11
CA GLU A 95 9.87 -20.62 3.71
C GLU A 95 9.83 -20.60 5.25
N ASP A 96 8.65 -20.36 5.85
CA ASP A 96 8.53 -20.25 7.30
C ASP A 96 8.79 -21.59 8.02
N ALA A 97 9.65 -21.52 9.03
CA ALA A 97 9.98 -22.60 9.96
C ALA A 97 9.18 -22.47 11.28
N ASP A 98 9.41 -23.37 12.22
CA ASP A 98 8.65 -23.41 13.50
C ASP A 98 8.84 -22.17 14.37
N ASN A 99 10.00 -21.53 14.28
CA ASN A 99 10.39 -20.33 15.02
C ASN A 99 10.42 -19.07 14.14
N SER A 100 9.83 -19.11 12.93
CA SER A 100 9.71 -17.92 12.10
C SER A 100 8.72 -16.94 12.69
N ASP A 101 9.03 -15.67 12.57
CA ASP A 101 8.15 -14.52 12.77
C ASP A 101 7.34 -14.20 11.52
N ILE A 102 6.35 -13.34 11.69
CA ILE A 102 5.51 -12.82 10.63
C ILE A 102 5.86 -11.36 10.40
N ASP A 103 6.47 -11.06 9.25
CA ASP A 103 6.82 -9.71 8.86
C ASP A 103 5.63 -9.04 8.14
N LEU A 104 5.08 -7.98 8.71
CA LEU A 104 4.00 -7.19 8.11
C LEU A 104 4.49 -5.80 7.73
N LEU A 105 4.28 -5.44 6.48
CA LEU A 105 4.47 -4.08 5.98
C LEU A 105 3.10 -3.39 5.98
N VAL A 106 3.00 -2.26 6.68
CA VAL A 106 1.75 -1.51 6.85
C VAL A 106 1.99 -0.05 6.53
N ASP A 107 1.12 0.54 5.73
CA ASP A 107 1.12 1.98 5.53
C ASP A 107 0.24 2.62 6.63
N PHE A 108 0.66 3.74 7.20
CA PHE A 108 -0.04 4.40 8.31
C PHE A 108 -0.43 5.83 7.97
N ASP A 109 -1.55 6.27 8.54
CA ASP A 109 -1.98 7.66 8.49
C ASP A 109 -0.98 8.59 9.22
N SER A 110 -0.98 9.85 8.85
CA SER A 110 -0.15 10.88 9.49
C SER A 110 -0.49 10.99 10.98
N GLY A 111 0.54 10.93 11.85
CA GLY A 111 0.39 11.07 13.29
C GLY A 111 0.31 9.77 14.08
N VAL A 112 0.33 8.61 13.44
CA VAL A 112 0.48 7.32 14.13
C VAL A 112 1.88 7.23 14.74
N GLY A 113 1.94 6.97 16.05
CA GLY A 113 3.18 6.98 16.82
C GLY A 113 3.76 5.59 17.08
N LEU A 114 4.97 5.56 17.65
CA LEU A 114 5.64 4.30 18.02
C LEU A 114 4.81 3.44 18.99
N VAL A 115 4.03 4.07 19.87
CA VAL A 115 3.16 3.37 20.82
C VAL A 115 2.08 2.57 20.10
N ASP A 116 1.52 3.14 19.04
CA ASP A 116 0.49 2.46 18.21
C ASP A 116 1.09 1.27 17.47
N LEU A 117 2.32 1.43 16.92
CA LEU A 117 3.05 0.36 16.24
C LEU A 117 3.35 -0.82 17.18
N VAL A 118 3.91 -0.53 18.36
CA VAL A 118 4.20 -1.56 19.37
C VAL A 118 2.91 -2.22 19.85
N GLY A 119 1.86 -1.42 20.06
CA GLY A 119 0.54 -1.92 20.44
C GLY A 119 -0.07 -2.84 19.38
N LEU A 120 0.07 -2.49 18.09
CA LEU A 120 -0.37 -3.34 16.98
C LEU A 120 0.41 -4.65 16.93
N GLY A 121 1.73 -4.61 17.03
CA GLY A 121 2.57 -5.80 17.04
C GLY A 121 2.17 -6.80 18.13
N ARG A 122 1.95 -6.32 19.36
CA ARG A 122 1.49 -7.16 20.48
C ARG A 122 0.11 -7.78 20.24
N GLU A 123 -0.85 -6.96 19.79
CA GLU A 123 -2.20 -7.43 19.48
C GLU A 123 -2.19 -8.51 18.38
N LEU A 124 -1.37 -8.32 17.35
CA LEU A 124 -1.24 -9.29 16.27
C LEU A 124 -0.51 -10.56 16.68
N THR A 125 0.51 -10.47 17.55
CA THR A 125 1.19 -11.62 18.16
C THR A 125 0.20 -12.47 18.94
N GLU A 126 -0.63 -11.88 19.78
CA GLU A 126 -1.69 -12.59 20.51
C GLU A 126 -2.73 -13.20 19.56
N LEU A 127 -3.19 -12.44 18.57
CA LEU A 127 -4.17 -12.88 17.60
C LEU A 127 -3.69 -14.06 16.76
N LEU A 128 -2.42 -14.01 16.33
CA LEU A 128 -1.83 -15.00 15.43
C LEU A 128 -1.11 -16.13 16.18
N GLY A 129 -0.77 -15.95 17.48
CA GLY A 129 -0.01 -16.91 18.27
C GLY A 129 1.37 -17.22 17.67
N ALA A 130 2.00 -16.22 17.10
CA ALA A 130 3.36 -16.21 16.56
C ALA A 130 3.89 -14.78 16.66
N ASP A 131 5.20 -14.61 16.77
CA ASP A 131 5.81 -13.28 16.79
C ASP A 131 5.50 -12.51 15.51
N VAL A 132 5.16 -11.23 15.66
CA VAL A 132 4.78 -10.36 14.53
C VAL A 132 5.59 -9.08 14.58
N ASP A 133 6.35 -8.83 13.52
CA ASP A 133 7.03 -7.58 13.29
C ASP A 133 6.22 -6.69 12.36
N VAL A 134 5.87 -5.49 12.84
CA VAL A 134 5.13 -4.48 12.08
C VAL A 134 6.11 -3.40 11.62
N VAL A 135 6.30 -3.31 10.31
CA VAL A 135 7.20 -2.34 9.68
C VAL A 135 6.37 -1.28 8.94
N PRO A 136 6.48 0.01 9.30
CA PRO A 136 5.87 1.09 8.53
C PRO A 136 6.47 1.19 7.13
N GLY A 137 5.62 1.36 6.12
CA GLY A 137 6.05 1.41 4.72
C GLY A 137 7.01 2.57 4.40
N ASP A 138 6.90 3.68 5.13
CA ASP A 138 7.76 4.87 5.04
C ASP A 138 9.09 4.72 5.81
N ALA A 139 9.16 3.82 6.79
CA ALA A 139 10.38 3.56 7.57
C ALA A 139 11.40 2.68 6.84
N LEU A 140 11.04 2.09 5.70
CA LEU A 140 11.96 1.29 4.92
C LEU A 140 13.09 2.13 4.33
N LYS A 141 14.33 1.74 4.62
CA LYS A 141 15.53 2.36 4.01
C LYS A 141 15.50 2.18 2.48
N PRO A 142 15.94 3.17 1.69
CA PRO A 142 15.84 3.12 0.23
C PRO A 142 16.38 1.82 -0.39
N GLY A 143 17.54 1.34 0.02
CA GLY A 143 18.13 0.11 -0.51
C GLY A 143 17.41 -1.21 -0.15
N LEU A 144 16.53 -1.19 0.86
CA LEU A 144 15.72 -2.34 1.28
C LEU A 144 14.30 -2.26 0.70
N ARG A 145 13.81 -1.05 0.47
CA ARG A 145 12.45 -0.76 0.05
C ARG A 145 12.06 -1.49 -1.23
N ASP A 146 12.87 -1.38 -2.27
CA ASP A 146 12.56 -1.99 -3.57
C ASP A 146 12.47 -3.51 -3.47
N ARG A 147 13.37 -4.12 -2.70
CA ARG A 147 13.38 -5.57 -2.47
C ARG A 147 12.16 -6.03 -1.68
N VAL A 148 11.83 -5.34 -0.59
CA VAL A 148 10.66 -5.66 0.24
C VAL A 148 9.38 -5.48 -0.55
N LEU A 149 9.23 -4.39 -1.30
CA LEU A 149 8.04 -4.15 -2.13
C LEU A 149 7.89 -5.15 -3.26
N ALA A 150 9.00 -5.68 -3.81
CA ALA A 150 8.97 -6.69 -4.86
C ALA A 150 8.48 -8.07 -4.36
N GLU A 151 8.72 -8.41 -3.08
CA GLU A 151 8.28 -9.68 -2.50
C GLU A 151 6.98 -9.58 -1.69
N ALA A 152 6.58 -8.37 -1.28
CA ALA A 152 5.43 -8.15 -0.41
C ALA A 152 4.11 -8.59 -1.08
N ILE A 153 3.31 -9.37 -0.36
CA ILE A 153 2.03 -9.93 -0.80
C ILE A 153 0.91 -9.24 -0.02
N PRO A 154 -0.09 -8.64 -0.67
CA PRO A 154 -1.25 -8.07 0.00
C PRO A 154 -2.01 -9.11 0.83
N LEU A 155 -2.41 -8.68 2.01
CA LEU A 155 -3.22 -9.48 2.92
C LEU A 155 -4.71 -9.25 2.69
#